data_05bd364172f9de9c86aff7aa5244358e
#
_entry.id   05bd364172f9de9c86aff7aa5244358e
#
_cell.length_a   1.000
_cell.length_b   1.000
_cell.length_c   1.000
_cell.angle_alpha   90.00
_cell.angle_beta   90.00
_cell.angle_gamma   90.00
#
_symmetry.space_group_name_H-M   'P 1'
#
loop_
_entity.id
_entity.type
_entity.pdbx_description
1 polymer ?
#
loop_
_entity_poly.entity_id
_entity_poly.type
_entity_poly.pdbx_seq_one_letter_code
_entity_poly.pdbx_strand_id
1 'polypeptide(L)'
;MKVLQFGSTGPMVEFLQNLLKILGFYRGNIDGIFGNQTQSAVISFQRNFGLSPDGIVGKNTWNALSPYINGALGFIVPTNISYSSEILNINLSSLKRLYPFLEIGSIGTSVLGKNIPYIKIGRGPKEVFYSASYHGNEWITSPLLMKFIADYCYCITNNLRIFGYSAIQLFNNTSIYVVPMVNPDGVDLVTGEIPVNS
;
A
#
# COMPACT_ATOMS: atom_id res chain seq x y z
N MET A 1 9.14 4.39 7.49
CA MET A 1 8.46 5.28 6.52
C MET A 1 9.29 6.53 6.30
N LYS A 2 9.34 7.00 5.06
CA LYS A 2 10.04 8.22 4.62
C LYS A 2 9.51 9.46 5.34
N VAL A 3 10.39 10.36 5.74
CA VAL A 3 10.00 11.68 6.27
C VAL A 3 9.53 12.53 5.10
N LEU A 4 8.33 13.14 5.22
CA LEU A 4 7.79 14.06 4.22
C LEU A 4 7.65 15.45 4.82
N GLN A 5 8.02 16.46 4.06
CA GLN A 5 7.98 17.87 4.45
C GLN A 5 7.80 18.76 3.23
N PHE A 6 7.66 20.04 3.45
CA PHE A 6 7.57 21.02 2.35
C PHE A 6 8.70 20.80 1.33
N GLY A 7 8.35 20.74 0.05
CA GLY A 7 9.23 20.42 -1.07
C GLY A 7 9.41 18.94 -1.38
N SER A 8 8.91 18.01 -0.55
CA SER A 8 8.87 16.57 -0.90
C SER A 8 7.95 16.32 -2.08
N THR A 9 8.28 15.35 -2.93
CA THR A 9 7.47 14.96 -4.09
C THR A 9 7.40 13.44 -4.25
N GLY A 10 6.44 12.97 -5.05
CA GLY A 10 6.32 11.58 -5.47
C GLY A 10 5.18 10.79 -4.79
N PRO A 11 5.13 9.46 -5.02
CA PRO A 11 4.01 8.60 -4.63
C PRO A 11 3.67 8.64 -3.13
N MET A 12 4.67 8.79 -2.26
CA MET A 12 4.42 8.88 -0.82
C MET A 12 3.72 10.18 -0.42
N VAL A 13 3.90 11.26 -1.19
CA VAL A 13 3.14 12.52 -1.01
C VAL A 13 1.71 12.34 -1.49
N GLU A 14 1.49 11.70 -2.65
CA GLU A 14 0.14 11.35 -3.14
C GLU A 14 -0.60 10.50 -2.11
N PHE A 15 0.08 9.49 -1.55
CA PHE A 15 -0.48 8.64 -0.50
C PHE A 15 -0.89 9.44 0.73
N LEU A 16 -0.04 10.34 1.22
CA LEU A 16 -0.35 11.24 2.33
C LEU A 16 -1.54 12.15 2.02
N GLN A 17 -1.53 12.81 0.85
CA GLN A 17 -2.60 13.70 0.41
C GLN A 17 -3.94 12.95 0.34
N ASN A 18 -3.94 11.73 -0.18
CA ASN A 18 -5.12 10.87 -0.24
C ASN A 18 -5.64 10.55 1.16
N LEU A 19 -4.77 10.14 2.10
CA LEU A 19 -5.16 9.90 3.49
C LEU A 19 -5.77 11.14 4.15
N LEU A 20 -5.07 12.27 4.05
CA LEU A 20 -5.53 13.53 4.64
C LEU A 20 -6.86 14.01 4.02
N LYS A 21 -7.08 13.72 2.72
CA LYS A 21 -8.34 14.02 2.03
C LYS A 21 -9.48 13.16 2.53
N ILE A 22 -9.28 11.86 2.71
CA ILE A 22 -10.25 10.93 3.30
C ILE A 22 -10.61 11.35 4.73
N LEU A 23 -9.61 11.80 5.50
CA LEU A 23 -9.78 12.27 6.87
C LEU A 23 -10.37 13.69 6.97
N GLY A 24 -10.60 14.38 5.84
CA GLY A 24 -11.21 15.70 5.79
C GLY A 24 -10.25 16.87 6.06
N PHE A 25 -8.94 16.62 6.20
CA PHE A 25 -7.94 17.67 6.44
C PHE A 25 -7.40 18.30 5.15
N TYR A 26 -7.44 17.59 4.01
CA TYR A 26 -6.93 18.07 2.72
C TYR A 26 -8.05 18.22 1.70
N ARG A 27 -8.08 19.37 1.00
CA ARG A 27 -9.11 19.68 -0.02
C ARG A 27 -8.52 19.92 -1.42
N GLY A 28 -7.18 19.84 -1.54
CA GLY A 28 -6.49 20.04 -2.80
C GLY A 28 -6.57 18.85 -3.75
N ASN A 29 -5.87 18.97 -4.88
CA ASN A 29 -5.63 17.85 -5.78
C ASN A 29 -4.56 16.93 -5.22
N ILE A 30 -4.66 15.63 -5.49
CA ILE A 30 -3.62 14.66 -5.19
C ILE A 30 -2.63 14.76 -6.35
N ASP A 31 -1.57 15.56 -6.16
CA ASP A 31 -0.59 15.92 -7.19
C ASP A 31 0.83 15.43 -6.89
N GLY A 32 1.02 14.80 -5.74
CA GLY A 32 2.32 14.31 -5.31
C GLY A 32 3.32 15.41 -4.95
N ILE A 33 2.85 16.65 -4.71
CA ILE A 33 3.70 17.78 -4.34
C ILE A 33 3.36 18.24 -2.93
N PHE A 34 4.32 18.16 -2.02
CA PHE A 34 4.16 18.67 -0.65
C PHE A 34 4.35 20.18 -0.64
N GLY A 35 3.32 20.91 -1.09
CA GLY A 35 3.27 22.38 -1.07
C GLY A 35 2.55 22.91 0.17
N ASN A 36 2.23 24.22 0.16
CA ASN A 36 1.58 24.91 1.27
C ASN A 36 0.25 24.29 1.69
N GLN A 37 -0.56 23.81 0.76
CA GLN A 37 -1.85 23.18 1.08
C GLN A 37 -1.67 21.85 1.82
N THR A 38 -0.71 21.03 1.38
CA THR A 38 -0.38 19.77 2.02
C THR A 38 0.19 20.02 3.42
N GLN A 39 1.11 20.99 3.56
CA GLN A 39 1.66 21.37 4.86
C GLN A 39 0.59 21.85 5.84
N SER A 40 -0.31 22.72 5.39
CA SER A 40 -1.43 23.21 6.21
C SER A 40 -2.35 22.08 6.67
N ALA A 41 -2.61 21.10 5.80
CA ALA A 41 -3.40 19.92 6.13
C ALA A 41 -2.69 19.03 7.18
N VAL A 42 -1.36 18.84 7.06
CA VAL A 42 -0.56 18.11 8.03
C VAL A 42 -0.59 18.81 9.39
N ILE A 43 -0.37 20.13 9.44
CA ILE A 43 -0.44 20.92 10.67
C ILE A 43 -1.82 20.78 11.34
N SER A 44 -2.90 20.85 10.55
CA SER A 44 -4.26 20.70 11.05
C SER A 44 -4.50 19.31 11.63
N PHE A 45 -4.03 18.25 10.93
CA PHE A 45 -4.07 16.89 11.42
C PHE A 45 -3.28 16.75 12.74
N GLN A 46 -2.04 17.23 12.79
CA GLN A 46 -1.19 17.16 13.96
C GLN A 46 -1.85 17.82 15.19
N ARG A 47 -2.43 19.02 15.02
CA ARG A 47 -3.18 19.71 16.09
C ARG A 47 -4.36 18.87 16.60
N ASN A 48 -5.13 18.30 15.68
CA ASN A 48 -6.32 17.52 16.04
C ASN A 48 -5.97 16.24 16.82
N PHE A 49 -4.79 15.66 16.52
CA PHE A 49 -4.29 14.45 17.19
C PHE A 49 -3.29 14.71 18.32
N GLY A 50 -3.18 15.95 18.82
CA GLY A 50 -2.32 16.28 19.96
C GLY A 50 -0.82 16.14 19.69
N LEU A 51 -0.40 16.22 18.43
CA LEU A 51 0.99 16.18 18.01
C LEU A 51 1.58 17.60 17.92
N SER A 52 2.91 17.72 17.94
CA SER A 52 3.59 18.97 17.58
C SER A 52 3.21 19.39 16.16
N PRO A 53 2.63 20.58 15.95
CA PRO A 53 2.14 21.01 14.63
C PRO A 53 3.26 21.63 13.80
N ASP A 54 4.32 20.87 13.52
CA ASP A 54 5.52 21.30 12.80
C ASP A 54 5.38 21.20 11.26
N GLY A 55 4.31 20.56 10.78
CA GLY A 55 4.08 20.35 9.36
C GLY A 55 5.01 19.32 8.73
N ILE A 56 5.70 18.51 9.55
CA ILE A 56 6.60 17.45 9.10
C ILE A 56 5.96 16.08 9.39
N VAL A 57 5.88 15.23 8.39
CA VAL A 57 5.36 13.87 8.54
C VAL A 57 6.51 12.93 8.88
N GLY A 58 6.91 12.97 10.15
CA GLY A 58 7.88 12.07 10.75
C GLY A 58 7.22 10.85 11.41
N LYS A 59 8.00 10.10 12.21
CA LYS A 59 7.54 8.86 12.86
C LYS A 59 6.24 9.04 13.65
N ASN A 60 6.12 10.12 14.44
CA ASN A 60 4.94 10.35 15.28
C ASN A 60 3.69 10.62 14.44
N THR A 61 3.81 11.40 13.38
CA THR A 61 2.71 11.71 12.47
C THR A 61 2.27 10.44 11.71
N TRP A 62 3.22 9.64 11.22
CA TRP A 62 2.89 8.34 10.60
C TRP A 62 2.24 7.37 11.57
N ASN A 63 2.67 7.32 12.83
CA ASN A 63 2.04 6.50 13.86
C ASN A 63 0.59 6.91 14.11
N ALA A 64 0.29 8.21 14.13
CA ALA A 64 -1.07 8.71 14.28
C ALA A 64 -1.95 8.45 13.04
N LEU A 65 -1.35 8.41 11.84
CA LEU A 65 -2.03 8.03 10.60
C LEU A 65 -2.25 6.51 10.49
N SER A 66 -1.47 5.69 11.19
CA SER A 66 -1.44 4.25 11.01
C SER A 66 -2.80 3.54 11.23
N PRO A 67 -3.68 3.94 12.16
CA PRO A 67 -5.02 3.34 12.28
C PRO A 67 -5.87 3.51 11.01
N TYR A 68 -5.66 4.58 10.28
CA TYR A 68 -6.40 4.90 9.05
C TYR A 68 -5.79 4.24 7.82
N ILE A 69 -4.48 4.04 7.81
CA ILE A 69 -3.78 3.24 6.79
C ILE A 69 -4.22 1.76 6.88
N ASN A 70 -4.49 1.30 8.09
CA ASN A 70 -4.69 -0.12 8.40
C ASN A 70 -6.16 -0.59 8.37
N GLY A 71 -7.01 0.07 7.63
CA GLY A 71 -8.33 -0.46 7.29
C GLY A 71 -9.47 -0.15 8.26
N ALA A 72 -9.31 0.75 9.24
CA ALA A 72 -10.44 1.24 10.05
C ALA A 72 -11.53 1.92 9.18
N LEU A 73 -11.19 2.28 7.93
CA LEU A 73 -12.09 2.88 6.94
C LEU A 73 -12.22 2.05 5.64
N GLY A 74 -11.82 0.78 5.64
CA GLY A 74 -11.93 -0.07 4.44
C GLY A 74 -10.92 0.24 3.33
N PHE A 75 -9.85 0.98 3.63
CA PHE A 75 -8.92 1.53 2.64
C PHE A 75 -7.51 0.96 2.79
N ILE A 76 -7.35 -0.32 2.46
CA ILE A 76 -6.05 -1.00 2.59
C ILE A 76 -5.16 -0.74 1.39
N VAL A 77 -5.73 -0.72 0.18
CA VAL A 77 -4.98 -0.58 -1.07
C VAL A 77 -5.46 0.65 -1.83
N PRO A 78 -4.65 1.72 -1.94
CA PRO A 78 -4.99 2.87 -2.76
C PRO A 78 -4.92 2.50 -4.25
N THR A 79 -5.93 2.92 -5.03
CA THR A 79 -6.02 2.64 -6.47
C THR A 79 -5.97 3.90 -7.34
N ASN A 80 -5.84 5.07 -6.72
CA ASN A 80 -5.93 6.39 -7.35
C ASN A 80 -4.65 7.21 -7.19
N ILE A 81 -3.54 6.56 -6.87
CA ILE A 81 -2.21 7.16 -6.73
C ILE A 81 -1.17 6.28 -7.42
N SER A 82 0.01 6.83 -7.71
CA SER A 82 1.17 6.06 -8.18
C SER A 82 1.59 5.06 -7.10
N TYR A 83 1.82 3.80 -7.49
CA TYR A 83 2.02 2.70 -6.55
C TYR A 83 3.47 2.25 -6.50
N SER A 84 4.24 2.80 -5.57
CA SER A 84 5.67 2.49 -5.36
C SER A 84 5.90 1.23 -4.51
N SER A 85 7.14 0.75 -4.47
CA SER A 85 7.54 -0.37 -3.61
C SER A 85 7.37 -0.05 -2.12
N GLU A 86 7.51 1.22 -1.71
CA GLU A 86 7.26 1.62 -0.32
C GLU A 86 5.77 1.52 0.04
N ILE A 87 4.88 1.94 -0.86
CA ILE A 87 3.42 1.79 -0.67
C ILE A 87 3.04 0.31 -0.60
N LEU A 88 3.63 -0.54 -1.45
CA LEU A 88 3.46 -2.00 -1.37
C LEU A 88 3.83 -2.54 0.01
N ASN A 89 4.98 -2.17 0.56
CA ASN A 89 5.43 -2.63 1.88
C ASN A 89 4.50 -2.17 3.01
N ILE A 90 3.96 -0.96 2.94
CA ILE A 90 2.94 -0.45 3.86
C ILE A 90 1.69 -1.32 3.79
N ASN A 91 1.22 -1.62 2.59
CA ASN A 91 0.02 -2.43 2.39
C ASN A 91 0.22 -3.89 2.86
N LEU A 92 1.39 -4.49 2.60
CA LEU A 92 1.74 -5.83 3.08
C LEU A 92 1.70 -5.91 4.61
N SER A 93 2.31 -4.93 5.28
CA SER A 93 2.31 -4.83 6.74
C SER A 93 0.89 -4.70 7.30
N SER A 94 0.06 -3.91 6.64
CA SER A 94 -1.35 -3.69 7.00
C SER A 94 -2.18 -4.96 6.81
N LEU A 95 -2.03 -5.64 5.66
CA LEU A 95 -2.71 -6.90 5.37
C LEU A 95 -2.34 -8.00 6.36
N LYS A 96 -1.04 -8.16 6.66
CA LYS A 96 -0.57 -9.18 7.63
C LYS A 96 -1.17 -8.99 9.02
N ARG A 97 -1.30 -7.73 9.44
CA ARG A 97 -1.90 -7.41 10.74
C ARG A 97 -3.41 -7.66 10.78
N LEU A 98 -4.13 -7.30 9.71
CA LEU A 98 -5.59 -7.50 9.61
C LEU A 98 -5.96 -8.97 9.38
N TYR A 99 -5.12 -9.68 8.63
CA TYR A 99 -5.34 -11.05 8.21
C TYR A 99 -4.14 -11.93 8.58
N PRO A 100 -4.00 -12.31 9.88
CA PRO A 100 -2.85 -13.07 10.37
C PRO A 100 -2.63 -14.43 9.70
N PHE A 101 -3.68 -14.97 9.05
CA PHE A 101 -3.61 -16.22 8.30
C PHE A 101 -2.83 -16.13 6.98
N LEU A 102 -2.49 -14.92 6.53
CA LEU A 102 -1.61 -14.73 5.37
C LEU A 102 -0.18 -15.13 5.72
N GLU A 103 0.45 -15.86 4.82
CA GLU A 103 1.90 -16.04 4.83
C GLU A 103 2.52 -14.98 3.90
N ILE A 104 3.47 -14.22 4.40
CA ILE A 104 4.22 -13.24 3.63
C ILE A 104 5.70 -13.53 3.80
N GLY A 105 6.40 -13.71 2.70
CA GLY A 105 7.82 -13.99 2.65
C GLY A 105 8.50 -13.23 1.51
N SER A 106 9.68 -13.70 1.13
CA SER A 106 10.50 -13.12 0.07
C SER A 106 10.92 -14.20 -0.92
N ILE A 107 10.90 -13.87 -2.22
CA ILE A 107 11.49 -14.70 -3.27
C ILE A 107 12.93 -14.25 -3.64
N GLY A 108 13.40 -13.16 -3.05
CA GLY A 108 14.73 -12.61 -3.32
C GLY A 108 14.79 -11.11 -3.18
N THR A 109 15.85 -10.53 -3.73
CA THR A 109 16.10 -9.08 -3.73
C THR A 109 16.34 -8.58 -5.15
N SER A 110 15.95 -7.33 -5.42
CA SER A 110 16.23 -6.64 -6.67
C SER A 110 17.70 -6.22 -6.78
N VAL A 111 18.07 -5.64 -7.92
CA VAL A 111 19.44 -5.12 -8.17
C VAL A 111 19.83 -4.04 -7.16
N LEU A 112 18.89 -3.18 -6.76
CA LEU A 112 19.11 -2.14 -5.74
C LEU A 112 18.87 -2.64 -4.30
N GLY A 113 18.79 -3.96 -4.09
CA GLY A 113 18.69 -4.58 -2.78
C GLY A 113 17.29 -4.53 -2.14
N LYS A 114 16.24 -4.17 -2.90
CA LYS A 114 14.87 -4.16 -2.40
C LYS A 114 14.32 -5.58 -2.33
N ASN A 115 13.58 -5.87 -1.27
CA ASN A 115 12.89 -7.14 -1.12
C ASN A 115 11.83 -7.34 -2.21
N ILE A 116 11.75 -8.55 -2.77
CA ILE A 116 10.68 -8.97 -3.69
C ILE A 116 9.74 -9.89 -2.90
N PRO A 117 8.63 -9.35 -2.37
CA PRO A 117 7.76 -10.11 -1.48
C PRO A 117 6.84 -11.05 -2.24
N TYR A 118 6.50 -12.17 -1.59
CA TYR A 118 5.35 -12.98 -1.97
C TYR A 118 4.30 -13.02 -0.85
N ILE A 119 3.06 -13.29 -1.24
CA ILE A 119 1.93 -13.52 -0.34
C ILE A 119 1.35 -14.89 -0.69
N LYS A 120 1.12 -15.73 0.33
CA LYS A 120 0.36 -16.97 0.18
C LYS A 120 -0.97 -16.87 0.90
N ILE A 121 -2.04 -17.21 0.19
CA ILE A 121 -3.41 -17.27 0.70
C ILE A 121 -3.96 -18.66 0.43
N GLY A 122 -4.45 -19.31 1.48
CA GLY A 122 -5.03 -20.65 1.38
C GLY A 122 -4.10 -21.74 1.86
N ARG A 123 -4.67 -22.95 1.99
CA ARG A 123 -4.00 -24.14 2.53
C ARG A 123 -4.36 -25.41 1.77
N GLY A 124 -5.01 -25.25 0.62
CA GLY A 124 -5.40 -26.39 -0.20
C GLY A 124 -4.26 -26.92 -1.07
N PRO A 125 -4.39 -28.15 -1.57
CA PRO A 125 -3.36 -28.80 -2.38
C PRO A 125 -3.28 -28.27 -3.83
N LYS A 126 -4.30 -27.55 -4.28
CA LYS A 126 -4.31 -26.95 -5.61
C LYS A 126 -3.59 -25.62 -5.57
N GLU A 127 -2.45 -25.52 -6.24
CA GLU A 127 -1.62 -24.32 -6.24
C GLU A 127 -1.86 -23.45 -7.47
N VAL A 128 -1.90 -22.13 -7.24
CA VAL A 128 -2.05 -21.10 -8.28
C VAL A 128 -1.03 -20.00 -8.02
N PHE A 129 -0.41 -19.48 -9.07
CA PHE A 129 0.58 -18.43 -8.98
C PHE A 129 0.16 -17.22 -9.83
N TYR A 130 0.25 -16.03 -9.24
CA TYR A 130 0.08 -14.74 -9.90
C TYR A 130 1.27 -13.83 -9.64
N SER A 131 1.63 -13.02 -10.62
CA SER A 131 2.68 -12.01 -10.49
C SER A 131 2.34 -10.76 -11.29
N ALA A 132 2.95 -9.63 -10.90
CA ALA A 132 2.69 -8.33 -11.50
C ALA A 132 3.95 -7.48 -11.58
N SER A 133 3.89 -6.41 -12.38
CA SER A 133 4.93 -5.37 -12.50
C SER A 133 6.31 -5.93 -12.83
N TYR A 134 6.39 -6.70 -13.91
CA TYR A 134 7.68 -7.10 -14.50
C TYR A 134 8.38 -5.91 -15.13
N HIS A 135 7.63 -5.04 -15.82
CA HIS A 135 8.13 -3.79 -16.33
C HIS A 135 7.68 -2.63 -15.42
N GLY A 136 8.55 -1.64 -15.23
CA GLY A 136 8.28 -0.54 -14.31
C GLY A 136 7.04 0.30 -14.65
N ASN A 137 6.74 0.47 -15.95
CA ASN A 137 5.58 1.21 -16.43
C ASN A 137 4.24 0.48 -16.21
N GLU A 138 4.27 -0.81 -15.86
CA GLU A 138 3.08 -1.61 -15.56
C GLU A 138 2.73 -1.59 -14.05
N TRP A 139 3.22 -0.62 -13.31
CA TRP A 139 3.02 -0.52 -11.86
C TRP A 139 1.56 -0.65 -11.41
N ILE A 140 0.61 -0.27 -12.29
CA ILE A 140 -0.85 -0.37 -12.01
C ILE A 140 -1.31 -1.83 -11.76
N THR A 141 -0.58 -2.82 -12.21
CA THR A 141 -0.89 -4.23 -11.99
C THR A 141 -0.63 -4.67 -10.54
N SER A 142 0.28 -4.00 -9.83
CA SER A 142 0.54 -4.24 -8.40
C SER A 142 -0.66 -3.93 -7.51
N PRO A 143 -1.25 -2.71 -7.51
CA PRO A 143 -2.43 -2.43 -6.72
C PRO A 143 -3.65 -3.25 -7.14
N LEU A 144 -3.75 -3.69 -8.40
CA LEU A 144 -4.81 -4.60 -8.84
C LEU A 144 -4.72 -5.95 -8.10
N LEU A 145 -3.54 -6.58 -8.07
CA LEU A 145 -3.34 -7.82 -7.31
C LEU A 145 -3.52 -7.62 -5.81
N MET A 146 -2.99 -6.53 -5.26
CA MET A 146 -3.14 -6.22 -3.83
C MET A 146 -4.60 -6.01 -3.43
N LYS A 147 -5.39 -5.35 -4.29
CA LYS A 147 -6.84 -5.18 -4.08
C LYS A 147 -7.58 -6.51 -4.12
N PHE A 148 -7.26 -7.38 -5.08
CA PHE A 148 -7.81 -8.74 -5.13
C PHE A 148 -7.51 -9.50 -3.83
N ILE A 149 -6.28 -9.45 -3.31
CA ILE A 149 -5.89 -10.08 -2.05
C ILE A 149 -6.73 -9.53 -0.89
N ALA A 150 -6.85 -8.20 -0.79
CA ALA A 150 -7.60 -7.55 0.27
C ALA A 150 -9.07 -7.97 0.26
N ASP A 151 -9.70 -7.98 -0.92
CA ASP A 151 -11.11 -8.38 -1.08
C ASP A 151 -11.32 -9.86 -0.78
N TYR A 152 -10.38 -10.72 -1.20
CA TYR A 152 -10.46 -12.15 -0.92
C TYR A 152 -10.33 -12.42 0.59
N CYS A 153 -9.38 -11.79 1.26
CA CYS A 153 -9.23 -11.87 2.72
C CYS A 153 -10.47 -11.39 3.46
N TYR A 154 -11.07 -10.28 3.01
CA TYR A 154 -12.33 -9.78 3.56
C TYR A 154 -13.46 -10.80 3.40
N CYS A 155 -13.58 -11.41 2.22
CA CYS A 155 -14.61 -12.44 1.97
C CYS A 155 -14.39 -13.70 2.84
N ILE A 156 -13.14 -14.13 3.04
CA ILE A 156 -12.80 -15.26 3.93
C ILE A 156 -13.24 -14.95 5.37
N THR A 157 -12.84 -13.78 5.88
CA THR A 157 -13.08 -13.37 7.27
C THR A 157 -14.57 -13.23 7.58
N ASN A 158 -15.36 -12.77 6.61
CA ASN A 158 -16.79 -12.53 6.77
C ASN A 158 -17.67 -13.66 6.23
N ASN A 159 -17.07 -14.81 5.86
CA ASN A 159 -17.77 -15.98 5.30
C ASN A 159 -18.64 -15.62 4.08
N LEU A 160 -18.11 -14.77 3.20
CA LEU A 160 -18.79 -14.31 2.00
C LEU A 160 -18.43 -15.17 0.78
N ARG A 161 -19.11 -14.88 -0.33
CA ARG A 161 -18.81 -15.45 -1.65
C ARG A 161 -17.97 -14.46 -2.45
N ILE A 162 -17.06 -14.99 -3.27
CA ILE A 162 -16.28 -14.23 -4.24
C ILE A 162 -16.52 -14.88 -5.62
N PHE A 163 -16.94 -14.12 -6.61
CA PHE A 163 -17.29 -14.60 -7.94
C PHE A 163 -18.26 -15.81 -7.94
N GLY A 164 -19.19 -15.84 -6.99
CA GLY A 164 -20.16 -16.92 -6.87
C GLY A 164 -19.70 -18.15 -6.08
N TYR A 165 -18.44 -18.23 -5.65
CA TYR A 165 -17.87 -19.34 -4.87
C TYR A 165 -17.70 -18.94 -3.39
N SER A 166 -17.81 -19.91 -2.48
CA SER A 166 -17.51 -19.69 -1.07
C SER A 166 -16.01 -19.38 -0.91
N ALA A 167 -15.68 -18.20 -0.35
CA ALA A 167 -14.30 -17.81 -0.15
C ALA A 167 -13.55 -18.77 0.79
N ILE A 168 -14.23 -19.26 1.83
CA ILE A 168 -13.67 -20.25 2.78
C ILE A 168 -13.42 -21.60 2.12
N GLN A 169 -14.30 -22.06 1.24
CA GLN A 169 -14.08 -23.31 0.49
C GLN A 169 -12.90 -23.17 -0.46
N LEU A 170 -12.78 -22.05 -1.17
CA LEU A 170 -11.61 -21.78 -2.01
C LEU A 170 -10.32 -21.74 -1.19
N PHE A 171 -10.31 -21.08 -0.03
CA PHE A 171 -9.17 -21.02 0.88
C PHE A 171 -8.71 -22.42 1.34
N ASN A 172 -9.66 -23.32 1.60
CA ASN A 172 -9.35 -24.68 2.05
C ASN A 172 -8.88 -25.61 0.92
N ASN A 173 -9.30 -25.35 -0.32
CA ASN A 173 -9.03 -26.22 -1.46
C ASN A 173 -7.89 -25.74 -2.36
N THR A 174 -7.46 -24.48 -2.19
CA THR A 174 -6.49 -23.83 -3.07
C THR A 174 -5.47 -23.07 -2.24
N SER A 175 -4.21 -23.06 -2.67
CA SER A 175 -3.15 -22.16 -2.20
C SER A 175 -2.78 -21.20 -3.31
N ILE A 176 -2.99 -19.91 -3.11
CA ILE A 176 -2.66 -18.87 -4.08
C ILE A 176 -1.38 -18.20 -3.65
N TYR A 177 -0.37 -18.21 -4.50
CA TYR A 177 0.89 -17.48 -4.34
C TYR A 177 0.85 -16.24 -5.22
N VAL A 178 1.14 -15.09 -4.65
CA VAL A 178 1.12 -13.82 -5.37
C VAL A 178 2.43 -13.07 -5.15
N VAL A 179 3.11 -12.70 -6.23
CA VAL A 179 4.23 -11.76 -6.24
C VAL A 179 3.73 -10.43 -6.80
N PRO A 180 3.33 -9.48 -5.95
CA PRO A 180 2.61 -8.29 -6.41
C PRO A 180 3.49 -7.29 -7.17
N MET A 181 4.82 -7.37 -7.04
CA MET A 181 5.76 -6.49 -7.73
C MET A 181 7.08 -7.22 -7.95
N VAL A 182 7.32 -7.68 -9.17
CA VAL A 182 8.54 -8.43 -9.53
C VAL A 182 9.73 -7.50 -9.72
N ASN A 183 9.51 -6.29 -10.23
CA ASN A 183 10.56 -5.30 -10.51
C ASN A 183 10.34 -4.01 -9.71
N PRO A 184 10.64 -4.01 -8.38
CA PRO A 184 10.44 -2.83 -7.54
C PRO A 184 11.35 -1.65 -7.93
N ASP A 185 12.53 -1.90 -8.48
CA ASP A 185 13.45 -0.85 -8.90
C ASP A 185 12.92 -0.09 -10.13
N GLY A 186 12.45 -0.84 -11.14
CA GLY A 186 11.86 -0.26 -12.34
C GLY A 186 10.55 0.51 -12.04
N VAL A 187 9.73 -0.03 -11.15
CA VAL A 187 8.50 0.66 -10.69
C VAL A 187 8.85 1.98 -10.00
N ASP A 188 9.79 1.97 -9.07
CA ASP A 188 10.14 3.16 -8.30
C ASP A 188 10.84 4.23 -9.14
N LEU A 189 11.55 3.81 -10.20
CA LEU A 189 12.11 4.71 -11.19
C LEU A 189 11.00 5.43 -11.98
N VAL A 190 10.03 4.66 -12.48
CA VAL A 190 8.92 5.20 -13.29
C VAL A 190 7.97 6.06 -12.46
N THR A 191 7.71 5.68 -11.21
CA THR A 191 6.82 6.43 -10.30
C THR A 191 7.51 7.65 -9.66
N GLY A 192 8.81 7.84 -9.86
CA GLY A 192 9.57 8.98 -9.32
C GLY A 192 9.97 8.81 -7.85
N GLU A 193 9.89 7.60 -7.29
CA GLU A 193 10.38 7.32 -5.94
C GLU A 193 11.92 7.29 -5.90
N ILE A 194 12.55 6.90 -7.01
CA ILE A 194 14.01 6.98 -7.24
C ILE A 194 14.26 8.10 -8.25
N PRO A 195 15.14 9.08 -7.96
CA PRO A 195 15.50 10.09 -8.93
C PRO A 195 16.23 9.48 -10.13
N VAL A 196 15.86 9.87 -11.34
CA VAL A 196 16.64 9.60 -12.55
C VAL A 196 17.88 10.48 -12.49
N ASN A 197 19.02 9.90 -12.16
CA ASN A 197 20.29 10.59 -12.32
C ASN A 197 20.56 10.69 -13.83
N SER A 198 20.38 11.90 -14.38
CA SER A 198 20.75 12.27 -15.73
C SER A 198 22.29 12.30 -15.89
#